data_572b29bce8a9de922e9bb34d15cd1788
#
_entry.id   572b29bce8a9de922e9bb34d15cd1788
#
_cell.length_a   1.000
_cell.length_b   1.000
_cell.length_c   1.000
_cell.angle_alpha   90.00
_cell.angle_beta   90.00
_cell.angle_gamma   90.00
#
_symmetry.space_group_name_H-M   'P 1'
#
loop_
_entity.id
_entity.type
_entity.pdbx_description
1 polymer ?
#
loop_
_entity_poly.entity_id
_entity_poly.type
_entity_poly.pdbx_seq_one_letter_code
_entity_poly.pdbx_strand_id
1 'polypeptide(L)'
;MGFPLNYMEMTRMIRSTLLGLVMLAGLIRPALAEEVKLGFVDFQRAIVENEDGRKAEASLKKIFDQKQKELDEQQDDVKKAFDDLNKKRTLLPVDTVHQKESELQERVAQVQQTYLRHQQAISAKREETMRPIVERLQRIINKIAAAENFTMILQREAILFAKSKLDLTNEVIRRYDSGDEKGSAPASKESKPAPSKKK
;
A
#
# COMPACT_ATOMS: atom_id res chain seq x y z
N MET A 1 -1.62 -9.95 93.00
CA MET A 1 -1.10 -10.96 92.08
C MET A 1 -0.83 -10.26 90.74
N GLY A 2 0.43 -9.86 90.53
CA GLY A 2 0.83 -9.19 89.26
C GLY A 2 1.49 -10.18 88.36
N PHE A 3 0.98 -10.29 87.15
CA PHE A 3 1.62 -11.07 86.12
C PHE A 3 2.71 -10.20 85.41
N PRO A 4 3.96 -10.66 85.36
CA PRO A 4 5.00 -9.95 84.66
C PRO A 4 4.76 -10.16 83.13
N LEU A 5 4.39 -9.12 82.45
CA LEU A 5 4.39 -9.07 80.97
C LEU A 5 5.85 -9.19 80.47
N ASN A 6 6.13 -10.31 79.84
CA ASN A 6 7.47 -10.63 79.31
C ASN A 6 7.76 -9.78 78.09
N TYR A 7 8.36 -8.62 78.24
CA TYR A 7 8.75 -7.69 77.19
C TYR A 7 9.62 -8.32 76.09
N MET A 8 10.30 -9.44 76.44
CA MET A 8 11.19 -10.15 75.53
C MET A 8 10.45 -10.94 74.44
N GLU A 9 9.28 -11.47 74.75
CA GLU A 9 8.44 -12.18 73.83
C GLU A 9 7.73 -11.20 72.88
N MET A 10 7.28 -10.04 73.36
CA MET A 10 6.63 -9.01 72.59
C MET A 10 7.56 -8.40 71.52
N THR A 11 8.85 -8.21 71.83
CA THR A 11 9.83 -7.70 70.86
C THR A 11 10.21 -8.73 69.80
N ARG A 12 10.11 -10.01 70.05
CA ARG A 12 10.31 -11.08 69.06
C ARG A 12 9.15 -11.16 68.10
N MET A 13 7.88 -11.06 68.53
CA MET A 13 6.72 -11.05 67.70
C MET A 13 6.68 -9.83 66.77
N ILE A 14 7.01 -8.64 67.29
CA ILE A 14 7.07 -7.41 66.51
C ILE A 14 8.12 -7.48 65.37
N ARG A 15 9.30 -8.06 65.68
CA ARG A 15 10.40 -8.25 64.71
C ARG A 15 10.04 -9.24 63.60
N SER A 16 9.32 -10.34 63.90
CA SER A 16 8.93 -11.33 62.94
C SER A 16 7.81 -10.82 62.02
N THR A 17 6.85 -10.03 62.54
CA THR A 17 5.79 -9.41 61.70
C THR A 17 6.32 -8.27 60.83
N LEU A 18 7.30 -7.50 61.32
CA LEU A 18 7.95 -6.45 60.51
C LEU A 18 8.77 -7.02 59.36
N LEU A 19 9.46 -8.16 59.58
CA LEU A 19 10.24 -8.84 58.54
C LEU A 19 9.37 -9.48 57.48
N GLY A 20 8.17 -9.98 57.83
CA GLY A 20 7.18 -10.52 56.91
C GLY A 20 6.55 -9.46 56.00
N LEU A 21 6.33 -8.25 56.53
CA LEU A 21 5.72 -7.14 55.78
C LEU A 21 6.68 -6.55 54.73
N VAL A 22 7.99 -6.53 55.03
CA VAL A 22 9.02 -6.04 54.07
C VAL A 22 9.20 -7.02 52.88
N MET A 23 9.07 -8.32 53.11
CA MET A 23 9.16 -9.32 52.04
C MET A 23 7.95 -9.28 51.06
N LEU A 24 6.77 -8.85 51.53
CA LEU A 24 5.57 -8.76 50.66
C LEU A 24 5.56 -7.50 49.79
N ALA A 25 6.26 -6.43 50.19
CA ALA A 25 6.38 -5.20 49.43
C ALA A 25 7.32 -5.32 48.22
N GLY A 26 8.19 -6.33 48.14
CA GLY A 26 9.14 -6.58 47.06
C GLY A 26 8.53 -7.23 45.82
N LEU A 27 7.26 -7.68 45.84
CA LEU A 27 6.61 -8.40 44.75
C LEU A 27 5.73 -7.53 43.85
N ILE A 28 5.56 -6.23 44.17
CA ILE A 28 4.84 -5.29 43.28
C ILE A 28 5.85 -4.82 42.24
N ARG A 29 6.09 -5.65 41.20
CA ARG A 29 6.72 -5.18 39.97
C ARG A 29 5.70 -4.28 39.30
N PRO A 30 5.99 -2.97 39.05
CA PRO A 30 5.15 -2.18 38.19
C PRO A 30 5.13 -2.92 36.86
N ALA A 31 3.96 -3.39 36.42
CA ALA A 31 3.74 -3.79 35.05
C ALA A 31 4.01 -2.53 34.23
N LEU A 32 5.19 -2.45 33.60
CA LEU A 32 5.47 -1.44 32.60
C LEU A 32 4.44 -1.70 31.51
N ALA A 33 3.36 -0.93 31.53
CA ALA A 33 2.41 -0.91 30.44
C ALA A 33 3.24 -0.50 29.21
N GLU A 34 3.44 -1.43 28.29
CA GLU A 34 4.10 -1.14 27.02
C GLU A 34 3.30 -0.02 26.33
N GLU A 35 3.96 1.12 26.15
CA GLU A 35 3.30 2.29 25.56
C GLU A 35 2.94 1.96 24.11
N VAL A 36 1.64 1.83 23.83
CA VAL A 36 1.13 1.51 22.50
C VAL A 36 1.38 2.70 21.58
N LYS A 37 2.42 2.63 20.77
CA LYS A 37 2.75 3.65 19.78
C LYS A 37 1.98 3.39 18.49
N LEU A 38 1.07 4.30 18.15
CA LEU A 38 0.25 4.25 16.93
C LEU A 38 0.70 5.31 15.93
N GLY A 39 0.61 4.98 14.65
CA GLY A 39 0.82 5.90 13.55
C GLY A 39 -0.18 5.64 12.42
N PHE A 40 -0.24 6.54 11.45
CA PHE A 40 -0.97 6.29 10.21
C PHE A 40 -0.23 6.87 9.02
N VAL A 41 -0.56 6.31 7.83
CA VAL A 41 -0.01 6.73 6.54
C VAL A 41 -1.16 6.88 5.56
N ASP A 42 -1.21 8.01 4.87
CA ASP A 42 -1.98 8.19 3.64
C ASP A 42 -1.21 7.53 2.50
N PHE A 43 -1.55 6.26 2.26
CA PHE A 43 -0.82 5.43 1.31
C PHE A 43 -1.00 5.91 -0.13
N GLN A 44 -2.19 6.41 -0.47
CA GLN A 44 -2.48 6.97 -1.80
C GLN A 44 -1.64 8.22 -2.06
N ARG A 45 -1.61 9.13 -1.09
CA ARG A 45 -0.76 10.32 -1.18
C ARG A 45 0.72 9.95 -1.29
N ALA A 46 1.17 8.98 -0.50
CA ALA A 46 2.55 8.51 -0.56
C ALA A 46 2.93 7.92 -1.93
N ILE A 47 1.99 7.23 -2.62
CA ILE A 47 2.22 6.70 -3.97
C ILE A 47 2.38 7.82 -4.99
N VAL A 48 1.52 8.84 -4.96
CA VAL A 48 1.50 9.87 -6.02
C VAL A 48 2.48 11.03 -5.79
N GLU A 49 2.84 11.32 -4.53
CA GLU A 49 3.70 12.44 -4.18
C GLU A 49 5.19 12.11 -4.17
N ASN A 50 5.59 10.82 -4.15
CA ASN A 50 7.00 10.46 -4.29
C ASN A 50 7.51 10.68 -5.73
N GLU A 51 8.83 10.73 -5.91
CA GLU A 51 9.44 11.06 -7.20
C GLU A 51 9.08 10.05 -8.31
N ASP A 52 9.13 8.76 -7.99
CA ASP A 52 8.81 7.69 -8.95
C ASP A 52 7.30 7.66 -9.27
N GLY A 53 6.43 7.95 -8.30
CA GLY A 53 4.99 8.08 -8.50
C GLY A 53 4.63 9.20 -9.47
N ARG A 54 5.21 10.38 -9.30
CA ARG A 54 5.02 11.49 -10.25
C ARG A 54 5.49 11.15 -11.66
N LYS A 55 6.65 10.47 -11.79
CA LYS A 55 7.17 10.01 -13.10
C LYS A 55 6.23 8.97 -13.72
N ALA A 56 5.75 8.03 -12.91
CA ALA A 56 4.81 7.00 -13.32
C ALA A 56 3.50 7.60 -13.84
N GLU A 57 2.89 8.53 -13.11
CA GLU A 57 1.67 9.21 -13.54
C GLU A 57 1.87 10.00 -14.84
N ALA A 58 2.97 10.75 -14.95
CA ALA A 58 3.28 11.48 -16.17
C ALA A 58 3.45 10.55 -17.39
N SER A 59 4.06 9.37 -17.19
CA SER A 59 4.21 8.36 -18.23
C SER A 59 2.87 7.72 -18.62
N LEU A 60 2.06 7.36 -17.62
CA LEU A 60 0.72 6.79 -17.85
C LEU A 60 -0.19 7.78 -18.56
N LYS A 61 -0.13 9.07 -18.20
CA LYS A 61 -0.87 10.11 -18.90
C LYS A 61 -0.50 10.20 -20.37
N LYS A 62 0.78 10.16 -20.72
CA LYS A 62 1.22 10.16 -22.12
C LYS A 62 0.68 8.97 -22.89
N ILE A 63 0.71 7.78 -22.30
CA ILE A 63 0.17 6.56 -22.93
C ILE A 63 -1.34 6.70 -23.12
N PHE A 64 -2.05 7.19 -22.11
CA PHE A 64 -3.49 7.43 -22.19
C PHE A 64 -3.82 8.42 -23.31
N ASP A 65 -3.15 9.57 -23.36
CA ASP A 65 -3.38 10.60 -24.38
C ASP A 65 -3.09 10.07 -25.81
N GLN A 66 -2.04 9.26 -25.99
CA GLN A 66 -1.75 8.61 -27.27
C GLN A 66 -2.84 7.62 -27.69
N LYS A 67 -3.30 6.78 -26.74
CA LYS A 67 -4.34 5.78 -27.00
C LYS A 67 -5.69 6.43 -27.26
N GLN A 68 -6.00 7.52 -26.58
CA GLN A 68 -7.21 8.30 -26.82
C GLN A 68 -7.17 8.91 -28.23
N LYS A 69 -6.04 9.53 -28.61
CA LYS A 69 -5.88 10.10 -29.94
C LYS A 69 -6.04 9.05 -31.07
N GLU A 70 -5.42 7.87 -30.90
CA GLU A 70 -5.57 6.77 -31.85
C GLU A 70 -7.03 6.34 -32.02
N LEU A 71 -7.78 6.30 -30.90
CA LEU A 71 -9.20 5.95 -30.92
C LEU A 71 -10.05 7.04 -31.59
N ASP A 72 -9.79 8.31 -31.28
CA ASP A 72 -10.49 9.45 -31.85
C ASP A 72 -10.29 9.50 -33.39
N GLU A 73 -9.06 9.26 -33.88
CA GLU A 73 -8.76 9.18 -35.31
C GLU A 73 -9.55 8.06 -35.98
N GLN A 74 -9.63 6.87 -35.40
CA GLN A 74 -10.40 5.75 -35.92
C GLN A 74 -11.91 6.05 -35.96
N GLN A 75 -12.44 6.70 -34.92
CA GLN A 75 -13.85 7.12 -34.85
C GLN A 75 -14.18 8.18 -35.93
N ASP A 76 -13.29 9.15 -36.12
CA ASP A 76 -13.43 10.17 -37.13
C ASP A 76 -13.41 9.56 -38.55
N ASP A 77 -12.56 8.56 -38.78
CA ASP A 77 -12.52 7.88 -40.11
C ASP A 77 -13.78 7.07 -40.35
N VAL A 78 -14.33 6.39 -39.33
CA VAL A 78 -15.64 5.72 -39.42
C VAL A 78 -16.74 6.74 -39.75
N LYS A 79 -16.76 7.86 -39.06
CA LYS A 79 -17.75 8.92 -39.27
C LYS A 79 -17.67 9.49 -40.69
N LYS A 80 -16.46 9.80 -41.18
CA LYS A 80 -16.26 10.28 -42.58
C LYS A 80 -16.73 9.26 -43.58
N ALA A 81 -16.41 7.97 -43.39
CA ALA A 81 -16.85 6.90 -44.26
C ALA A 81 -18.38 6.75 -44.29
N PHE A 82 -19.04 6.89 -43.15
CA PHE A 82 -20.49 6.90 -43.02
C PHE A 82 -21.13 8.09 -43.77
N ASP A 83 -20.59 9.29 -43.52
CA ASP A 83 -21.09 10.51 -44.18
C ASP A 83 -20.91 10.45 -45.72
N ASP A 84 -19.78 9.92 -46.19
CA ASP A 84 -19.50 9.72 -47.61
C ASP A 84 -20.44 8.69 -48.27
N LEU A 85 -20.71 7.59 -47.57
CA LEU A 85 -21.65 6.59 -48.02
C LEU A 85 -23.06 7.20 -48.15
N ASN A 86 -23.52 7.95 -47.17
CA ASN A 86 -24.82 8.60 -47.17
C ASN A 86 -24.98 9.60 -48.35
N LYS A 87 -23.95 10.41 -48.60
CA LYS A 87 -23.95 11.37 -49.71
C LYS A 87 -23.99 10.69 -51.10
N LYS A 88 -23.38 9.52 -51.21
CA LYS A 88 -23.25 8.79 -52.51
C LYS A 88 -24.27 7.67 -52.66
N ARG A 89 -25.10 7.38 -51.68
CA ARG A 89 -26.02 6.22 -51.64
C ARG A 89 -26.93 6.11 -52.84
N THR A 90 -27.45 7.25 -53.32
CA THR A 90 -28.35 7.30 -54.48
C THR A 90 -27.61 7.21 -55.81
N LEU A 91 -26.31 7.38 -55.84
CA LEU A 91 -25.47 7.36 -57.04
C LEU A 91 -24.76 6.03 -57.27
N LEU A 92 -24.70 5.18 -56.22
CA LEU A 92 -24.00 3.90 -56.25
C LEU A 92 -24.93 2.74 -56.60
N PRO A 93 -24.41 1.68 -57.26
CA PRO A 93 -25.14 0.42 -57.39
C PRO A 93 -25.49 -0.18 -56.05
N VAL A 94 -26.64 -0.87 -55.96
CA VAL A 94 -27.16 -1.45 -54.71
C VAL A 94 -26.14 -2.40 -54.08
N ASP A 95 -25.49 -3.26 -54.84
CA ASP A 95 -24.47 -4.19 -54.33
C ASP A 95 -23.27 -3.46 -53.72
N THR A 96 -22.86 -2.35 -54.34
CA THR A 96 -21.77 -1.51 -53.79
C THR A 96 -22.15 -0.83 -52.47
N VAL A 97 -23.41 -0.41 -52.33
CA VAL A 97 -23.93 0.15 -51.07
C VAL A 97 -23.88 -0.89 -49.99
N HIS A 98 -24.38 -2.12 -50.22
CA HIS A 98 -24.34 -3.21 -49.24
C HIS A 98 -22.93 -3.60 -48.84
N GLN A 99 -22.01 -3.65 -49.80
CA GLN A 99 -20.60 -3.92 -49.52
C GLN A 99 -20.00 -2.86 -48.59
N LYS A 100 -20.24 -1.57 -48.85
CA LYS A 100 -19.75 -0.46 -48.05
C LYS A 100 -20.40 -0.41 -46.66
N GLU A 101 -21.68 -0.76 -46.55
CA GLU A 101 -22.36 -0.91 -45.25
C GLU A 101 -21.73 -2.01 -44.40
N SER A 102 -21.43 -3.16 -45.00
CA SER A 102 -20.75 -4.27 -44.34
C SER A 102 -19.33 -3.87 -43.87
N GLU A 103 -18.55 -3.22 -44.74
CA GLU A 103 -17.21 -2.71 -44.40
C GLU A 103 -17.27 -1.70 -43.26
N LEU A 104 -18.28 -0.83 -43.23
CA LEU A 104 -18.48 0.14 -42.18
C LEU A 104 -18.80 -0.52 -40.84
N GLN A 105 -19.64 -1.58 -40.82
CA GLN A 105 -19.94 -2.37 -39.64
C GLN A 105 -18.68 -3.04 -39.08
N GLU A 106 -17.83 -3.58 -39.94
CA GLU A 106 -16.54 -4.17 -39.53
C GLU A 106 -15.63 -3.13 -38.90
N ARG A 107 -15.53 -1.92 -39.48
CA ARG A 107 -14.75 -0.81 -38.94
C ARG A 107 -15.26 -0.39 -37.55
N VAL A 108 -16.58 -0.29 -37.36
CA VAL A 108 -17.19 0.00 -36.04
C VAL A 108 -16.80 -1.07 -35.00
N ALA A 109 -16.90 -2.35 -35.42
CA ALA A 109 -16.49 -3.46 -34.52
C ALA A 109 -14.99 -3.41 -34.15
N GLN A 110 -14.13 -3.03 -35.12
CA GLN A 110 -12.69 -2.83 -34.89
C GLN A 110 -12.41 -1.70 -33.91
N VAL A 111 -13.12 -0.57 -33.98
CA VAL A 111 -13.02 0.55 -33.04
C VAL A 111 -13.36 0.08 -31.62
N GLN A 112 -14.45 -0.69 -31.47
CA GLN A 112 -14.83 -1.24 -30.17
C GLN A 112 -13.76 -2.20 -29.60
N GLN A 113 -13.21 -3.08 -30.44
CA GLN A 113 -12.12 -3.95 -30.01
C GLN A 113 -10.86 -3.17 -29.63
N THR A 114 -10.55 -2.12 -30.38
CA THR A 114 -9.40 -1.24 -30.06
C THR A 114 -9.59 -0.56 -28.72
N TYR A 115 -10.79 -0.04 -28.43
CA TYR A 115 -11.13 0.55 -27.13
C TYR A 115 -10.89 -0.43 -25.98
N LEU A 116 -11.40 -1.66 -26.08
CA LEU A 116 -11.20 -2.68 -25.05
C LEU A 116 -9.73 -3.04 -24.87
N ARG A 117 -8.98 -3.20 -25.97
CA ARG A 117 -7.53 -3.45 -25.92
C ARG A 117 -6.76 -2.30 -25.26
N HIS A 118 -7.15 -1.05 -25.55
CA HIS A 118 -6.53 0.12 -24.94
C HIS A 118 -6.78 0.15 -23.43
N GLN A 119 -8.00 -0.12 -22.97
CA GLN A 119 -8.32 -0.19 -21.54
C GLN A 119 -7.48 -1.26 -20.83
N GLN A 120 -7.40 -2.45 -21.42
CA GLN A 120 -6.58 -3.53 -20.86
C GLN A 120 -5.09 -3.17 -20.81
N ALA A 121 -4.56 -2.58 -21.88
CA ALA A 121 -3.16 -2.17 -21.96
C ALA A 121 -2.82 -1.07 -20.94
N ILE A 122 -3.71 -0.09 -20.75
CA ILE A 122 -3.54 0.98 -19.76
C ILE A 122 -3.58 0.41 -18.34
N SER A 123 -4.53 -0.49 -18.05
CA SER A 123 -4.65 -1.13 -16.75
C SER A 123 -3.41 -1.97 -16.42
N ALA A 124 -2.96 -2.81 -17.36
CA ALA A 124 -1.75 -3.61 -17.20
C ALA A 124 -0.50 -2.74 -16.99
N LYS A 125 -0.38 -1.65 -17.77
CA LYS A 125 0.76 -0.74 -17.63
C LYS A 125 0.75 0.02 -16.31
N ARG A 126 -0.44 0.39 -15.83
CA ARG A 126 -0.59 1.00 -14.51
C ARG A 126 -0.12 0.05 -13.40
N GLU A 127 -0.57 -1.19 -13.43
CA GLU A 127 -0.16 -2.19 -12.44
C GLU A 127 1.34 -2.44 -12.49
N GLU A 128 1.91 -2.68 -13.67
CA GLU A 128 3.34 -2.87 -13.87
C GLU A 128 4.18 -1.71 -13.28
N THR A 129 3.70 -0.48 -13.50
CA THR A 129 4.44 0.74 -13.10
C THR A 129 4.28 1.05 -11.61
N MET A 130 3.07 0.82 -11.04
CA MET A 130 2.76 1.17 -9.65
C MET A 130 3.20 0.09 -8.66
N ARG A 131 3.21 -1.18 -9.05
CA ARG A 131 3.57 -2.30 -8.16
C ARG A 131 4.93 -2.12 -7.47
N PRO A 132 6.04 -1.83 -8.17
CA PRO A 132 7.33 -1.64 -7.50
C PRO A 132 7.34 -0.47 -6.51
N ILE A 133 6.57 0.58 -6.79
CA ILE A 133 6.42 1.75 -5.90
C ILE A 133 5.71 1.33 -4.61
N VAL A 134 4.59 0.62 -4.74
CA VAL A 134 3.81 0.08 -3.61
C VAL A 134 4.65 -0.83 -2.73
N GLU A 135 5.35 -1.79 -3.32
CA GLU A 135 6.22 -2.72 -2.59
C GLU A 135 7.33 -1.99 -1.84
N ARG A 136 7.92 -0.97 -2.46
CA ARG A 136 8.97 -0.18 -1.83
C ARG A 136 8.43 0.66 -0.67
N LEU A 137 7.27 1.29 -0.81
CA LEU A 137 6.60 2.01 0.26
C LEU A 137 6.29 1.11 1.46
N GLN A 138 5.78 -0.11 1.22
CA GLN A 138 5.54 -1.07 2.29
C GLN A 138 6.81 -1.44 3.05
N ARG A 139 7.92 -1.67 2.33
CA ARG A 139 9.22 -1.94 2.98
C ARG A 139 9.69 -0.77 3.85
N ILE A 140 9.53 0.46 3.37
CA ILE A 140 9.87 1.67 4.13
C ILE A 140 9.02 1.80 5.38
N ILE A 141 7.70 1.61 5.27
CA ILE A 141 6.78 1.65 6.42
C ILE A 141 7.17 0.61 7.46
N ASN A 142 7.48 -0.62 7.04
CA ASN A 142 7.92 -1.67 7.96
C ASN A 142 9.25 -1.32 8.67
N LYS A 143 10.19 -0.68 7.96
CA LYS A 143 11.43 -0.19 8.57
C LYS A 143 11.18 0.91 9.60
N ILE A 144 10.29 1.87 9.30
CA ILE A 144 9.90 2.92 10.25
C ILE A 144 9.26 2.27 11.47
N ALA A 145 8.32 1.35 11.27
CA ALA A 145 7.62 0.66 12.34
C ALA A 145 8.61 -0.03 13.31
N ALA A 146 9.56 -0.78 12.74
CA ALA A 146 10.57 -1.51 13.54
C ALA A 146 11.57 -0.56 14.23
N ALA A 147 12.07 0.46 13.52
CA ALA A 147 13.09 1.38 14.05
C ALA A 147 12.55 2.27 15.17
N GLU A 148 11.27 2.62 15.11
CA GLU A 148 10.64 3.53 16.07
C GLU A 148 9.70 2.84 17.04
N ASN A 149 9.68 1.49 17.06
CA ASN A 149 8.85 0.67 17.94
C ASN A 149 7.35 1.01 17.87
N PHE A 150 6.83 1.20 16.63
CA PHE A 150 5.39 1.32 16.45
C PHE A 150 4.69 -0.02 16.72
N THR A 151 3.65 0.01 17.53
CA THR A 151 2.79 -1.16 17.76
C THR A 151 1.91 -1.43 16.54
N MET A 152 1.45 -0.35 15.87
CA MET A 152 0.59 -0.44 14.69
C MET A 152 0.70 0.83 13.85
N ILE A 153 0.73 0.67 12.52
CA ILE A 153 0.57 1.75 11.53
C ILE A 153 -0.66 1.43 10.69
N LEU A 154 -1.62 2.34 10.67
CA LEU A 154 -2.89 2.22 9.97
C LEU A 154 -2.88 2.98 8.65
N GLN A 155 -3.74 2.60 7.72
CA GLN A 155 -4.03 3.43 6.54
C GLN A 155 -4.98 4.57 6.92
N ARG A 156 -4.80 5.72 6.29
CA ARG A 156 -5.62 6.92 6.55
C ARG A 156 -7.12 6.69 6.36
N GLU A 157 -7.48 5.89 5.37
CA GLU A 157 -8.87 5.58 5.00
C GLU A 157 -9.62 4.80 6.10
N ALA A 158 -8.88 4.09 6.95
CA ALA A 158 -9.45 3.34 8.09
C ALA A 158 -9.67 4.22 9.34
N ILE A 159 -9.34 5.53 9.28
CA ILE A 159 -9.30 6.40 10.46
C ILE A 159 -10.24 7.57 10.26
N LEU A 160 -11.24 7.71 11.16
CA LEU A 160 -12.16 8.86 11.17
C LEU A 160 -11.49 10.11 11.77
N PHE A 161 -10.66 9.94 12.80
CA PHE A 161 -9.96 11.04 13.47
C PHE A 161 -8.62 10.57 14.02
N ALA A 162 -7.57 11.35 13.77
CA ALA A 162 -6.27 11.21 14.42
C ALA A 162 -5.59 12.57 14.55
N LYS A 163 -4.72 12.72 15.55
CA LYS A 163 -3.89 13.92 15.69
C LYS A 163 -2.82 13.92 14.60
N SER A 164 -2.54 15.08 14.00
CA SER A 164 -1.55 15.24 12.91
C SER A 164 -0.15 14.74 13.26
N LYS A 165 0.23 14.74 14.54
CA LYS A 165 1.52 14.20 14.98
C LYS A 165 1.69 12.70 14.77
N LEU A 166 0.60 11.96 14.50
CA LEU A 166 0.61 10.53 14.21
C LEU A 166 0.72 10.24 12.71
N ASP A 167 0.71 11.28 11.86
CA ASP A 167 0.82 11.17 10.40
C ASP A 167 2.28 10.96 10.01
N LEU A 168 2.59 9.80 9.46
CA LEU A 168 3.91 9.42 8.99
C LEU A 168 4.08 9.60 7.47
N THR A 169 3.06 10.08 6.77
CA THR A 169 3.04 10.14 5.30
C THR A 169 4.24 10.89 4.73
N ASN A 170 4.52 12.10 5.26
CA ASN A 170 5.65 12.90 4.79
C ASN A 170 7.00 12.24 5.08
N GLU A 171 7.13 11.54 6.21
CA GLU A 171 8.34 10.79 6.55
C GLU A 171 8.56 9.63 5.60
N VAL A 172 7.49 8.89 5.25
CA VAL A 172 7.53 7.79 4.28
C VAL A 172 7.95 8.31 2.90
N ILE A 173 7.36 9.42 2.42
CA ILE A 173 7.72 10.04 1.13
C ILE A 173 9.19 10.47 1.15
N ARG A 174 9.62 11.16 2.20
CA ARG A 174 11.00 11.62 2.34
C ARG A 174 12.01 10.47 2.31
N ARG A 175 11.74 9.37 3.02
CA ARG A 175 12.60 8.18 3.01
C ARG A 175 12.58 7.47 1.67
N TYR A 176 11.44 7.45 1.00
CA TYR A 176 11.35 6.92 -0.35
C TYR A 176 12.27 7.69 -1.31
N ASP A 177 12.17 9.01 -1.35
CA ASP A 177 12.91 9.88 -2.26
C ASP A 177 14.41 9.93 -1.93
N SER A 178 14.79 9.80 -0.65
CA SER A 178 16.21 9.74 -0.21
C SER A 178 16.91 8.42 -0.54
N GLY A 179 16.16 7.39 -0.92
CA GLY A 179 16.74 6.08 -1.25
C GLY A 179 17.21 5.27 -0.04
N ASP A 180 16.71 5.57 1.17
CA ASP A 180 17.06 4.91 2.44
C ASP A 180 16.88 3.38 2.45
N GLU A 181 16.35 2.84 1.36
CA GLU A 181 16.18 1.41 1.18
C GLU A 181 17.45 0.68 0.70
N LYS A 182 18.42 1.39 0.14
CA LYS A 182 19.65 0.77 -0.42
C LYS A 182 20.58 0.17 0.65
N GLY A 183 20.26 0.33 1.92
CA GLY A 183 21.14 -0.05 3.04
C GLY A 183 20.82 -1.34 3.80
N SER A 184 19.76 -2.12 3.49
CA SER A 184 19.53 -3.41 4.19
C SER A 184 18.59 -4.31 3.41
N ALA A 185 19.12 -5.16 2.56
CA ALA A 185 18.45 -6.40 2.22
C ALA A 185 18.30 -7.22 3.53
N PRO A 186 17.11 -7.73 3.89
CA PRO A 186 17.03 -8.71 4.96
C PRO A 186 17.85 -9.92 4.52
N ALA A 187 18.90 -10.23 5.27
CA ALA A 187 19.62 -11.48 5.10
C ALA A 187 18.57 -12.60 5.27
N SER A 188 18.15 -13.18 4.17
CA SER A 188 17.45 -14.45 4.17
C SER A 188 18.35 -15.43 4.92
N LYS A 189 17.94 -15.81 6.14
CA LYS A 189 18.54 -16.93 6.85
C LYS A 189 18.25 -18.17 6.01
N GLU A 190 19.18 -18.44 5.11
CA GLU A 190 19.28 -19.71 4.42
C GLU A 190 19.42 -20.78 5.50
N SER A 191 18.33 -21.50 5.75
CA SER A 191 18.33 -22.66 6.62
C SER A 191 19.16 -23.75 5.94
N LYS A 192 20.42 -23.85 6.34
CA LYS A 192 21.34 -24.92 5.96
C LYS A 192 20.72 -26.26 6.33
N PRO A 193 20.49 -27.15 5.37
CA PRO A 193 19.97 -28.48 5.69
C PRO A 193 21.01 -29.24 6.52
N ALA A 194 20.53 -29.86 7.62
CA ALA A 194 21.34 -30.69 8.49
C ALA A 194 21.88 -31.91 7.73
N PRO A 195 23.12 -32.35 7.98
CA PRO A 195 23.69 -33.51 7.31
C PRO A 195 22.98 -34.79 7.77
N SER A 196 22.40 -35.50 6.82
CA SER A 196 21.85 -36.85 6.99
C SER A 196 22.95 -37.83 7.39
N LYS A 197 22.87 -38.34 8.62
CA LYS A 197 23.70 -39.48 9.03
C LYS A 197 23.20 -40.74 8.33
N LYS A 198 23.97 -41.24 7.38
CA LYS A 198 23.84 -42.61 6.88
C LYS A 198 24.42 -43.58 7.94
N LYS A 199 23.61 -44.56 8.27
CA LYS A 199 24.00 -45.78 8.93
C LYS A 199 24.03 -46.89 7.90
#